data_5f4bc063fa672e530a5ca11ba6247202
#
_entry.id   5f4bc063fa672e530a5ca11ba6247202
#
_cell.length_a   1.000
_cell.length_b   1.000
_cell.length_c   1.000
_cell.angle_alpha   90.00
_cell.angle_beta   90.00
_cell.angle_gamma   90.00
#
_symmetry.space_group_name_H-M   'P 1'
#
loop_
_entity.id
_entity.type
_entity.pdbx_description
1 polymer ?
#
loop_
_entity_poly.entity_id
_entity_poly.type
_entity_poly.pdbx_seq_one_letter_code
_entity_poly.pdbx_strand_id
1 'polypeptide(L)'
;MATFIFLLALIKAQNTPGDYLALHNRARAEVSVGPMQWSNTVAVYAQAYEEKRKGDCAMIHSTGPYGENITAGYYPEFFRADAVKLWANEKPLYDHAYNKCVGGKCGHYTQMVWRSSVRLGCARMPCKANSQFVVCNYDPPSNYIGEKPYDSWVV
;
A
#
# COMPACT_ATOMS: atom_id res chain seq x y z
N MET A 1 -14.84 -34.94 -7.69
CA MET A 1 -13.42 -34.56 -7.43
C MET A 1 -12.92 -33.32 -8.19
N ALA A 2 -13.73 -32.66 -9.02
CA ALA A 2 -13.29 -31.48 -9.83
C ALA A 2 -13.39 -30.13 -9.07
N THR A 3 -14.16 -30.05 -7.99
CA THR A 3 -14.46 -28.78 -7.29
C THR A 3 -13.33 -28.27 -6.38
N PHE A 4 -12.45 -29.15 -5.91
CA PHE A 4 -11.35 -28.78 -4.99
C PHE A 4 -10.17 -28.06 -5.68
N ILE A 5 -9.92 -28.37 -6.96
CA ILE A 5 -8.81 -27.79 -7.73
C ILE A 5 -9.11 -26.31 -8.10
N PHE A 6 -10.38 -25.98 -8.32
CA PHE A 6 -10.80 -24.61 -8.65
C PHE A 6 -10.68 -23.63 -7.45
N LEU A 7 -10.94 -24.10 -6.23
CA LEU A 7 -10.83 -23.28 -5.02
C LEU A 7 -9.37 -22.91 -4.70
N LEU A 8 -8.45 -23.86 -4.90
CA LEU A 8 -7.01 -23.65 -4.70
C LEU A 8 -6.40 -22.67 -5.72
N ALA A 9 -6.90 -22.68 -6.96
CA ALA A 9 -6.48 -21.74 -8.00
C ALA A 9 -6.96 -20.31 -7.69
N LEU A 10 -8.17 -20.14 -7.16
CA LEU A 10 -8.69 -18.84 -6.72
C LEU A 10 -7.90 -18.27 -5.53
N ILE A 11 -7.46 -19.09 -4.60
CA ILE A 11 -6.65 -18.65 -3.46
C ILE A 11 -5.26 -18.17 -3.90
N LYS A 12 -4.65 -18.82 -4.90
CA LYS A 12 -3.35 -18.38 -5.48
C LYS A 12 -3.46 -17.09 -6.29
N ALA A 13 -4.56 -16.86 -6.99
CA ALA A 13 -4.77 -15.68 -7.84
C ALA A 13 -4.85 -14.37 -7.06
N GLN A 14 -5.08 -14.43 -5.77
CA GLN A 14 -5.36 -13.28 -4.93
C GLN A 14 -4.14 -12.58 -4.27
N ASN A 15 -2.88 -12.92 -4.55
CA ASN A 15 -1.66 -12.31 -4.00
C ASN A 15 -0.70 -11.84 -5.09
N THR A 16 -1.21 -11.37 -6.20
CA THR A 16 -0.40 -10.93 -7.33
C THR A 16 -0.03 -9.45 -7.22
N PRO A 17 1.06 -9.01 -7.86
CA PRO A 17 1.36 -7.59 -8.05
C PRO A 17 0.17 -6.79 -8.57
N GLY A 18 -0.66 -7.38 -9.43
CA GLY A 18 -1.86 -6.78 -9.98
C GLY A 18 -2.92 -6.42 -8.94
N ASP A 19 -3.05 -7.20 -7.87
CA ASP A 19 -4.02 -6.91 -6.79
C ASP A 19 -3.64 -5.64 -6.03
N TYR A 20 -2.35 -5.43 -5.76
CA TYR A 20 -1.85 -4.20 -5.15
C TYR A 20 -1.97 -3.01 -6.08
N LEU A 21 -1.55 -3.18 -7.35
CA LEU A 21 -1.60 -2.12 -8.35
C LEU A 21 -3.02 -1.63 -8.65
N ALA A 22 -3.99 -2.53 -8.76
CA ALA A 22 -5.36 -2.19 -9.12
C ALA A 22 -5.97 -1.14 -8.18
N LEU A 23 -5.82 -1.33 -6.87
CA LEU A 23 -6.36 -0.39 -5.87
C LEU A 23 -5.56 0.92 -5.80
N HIS A 24 -4.23 0.87 -5.91
CA HIS A 24 -3.42 2.07 -6.01
C HIS A 24 -3.79 2.90 -7.23
N ASN A 25 -3.86 2.27 -8.39
CA ASN A 25 -4.14 2.95 -9.64
C ASN A 25 -5.58 3.48 -9.72
N ARG A 26 -6.53 2.81 -9.07
CA ARG A 26 -7.88 3.34 -8.90
C ARG A 26 -7.88 4.63 -8.09
N ALA A 27 -7.25 4.65 -6.92
CA ALA A 27 -7.16 5.85 -6.07
C ALA A 27 -6.46 7.01 -6.81
N ARG A 28 -5.41 6.71 -7.59
CA ARG A 28 -4.68 7.70 -8.39
C ARG A 28 -5.53 8.27 -9.52
N ALA A 29 -6.28 7.43 -10.22
CA ALA A 29 -7.19 7.87 -11.28
C ALA A 29 -8.28 8.84 -10.78
N GLU A 30 -8.77 8.63 -9.57
CA GLU A 30 -9.77 9.50 -8.94
C GLU A 30 -9.29 10.95 -8.73
N VAL A 31 -7.97 11.18 -8.73
CA VAL A 31 -7.35 12.50 -8.57
C VAL A 31 -6.47 12.88 -9.77
N SER A 32 -6.71 12.24 -10.93
CA SER A 32 -6.00 12.51 -12.19
C SER A 32 -4.48 12.37 -12.11
N VAL A 33 -4.01 11.43 -11.30
CA VAL A 33 -2.60 11.04 -11.20
C VAL A 33 -2.37 9.78 -12.03
N GLY A 34 -1.27 9.76 -12.80
CA GLY A 34 -0.90 8.62 -13.64
C GLY A 34 -0.67 7.33 -12.84
N PRO A 35 -0.85 6.14 -13.46
CA PRO A 35 -0.72 4.86 -12.79
C PRO A 35 0.72 4.57 -12.34
N MET A 36 0.85 3.76 -11.30
CA MET A 36 2.10 3.13 -10.89
C MET A 36 2.35 1.85 -11.71
N GLN A 37 3.62 1.47 -11.79
CA GLN A 37 4.07 0.20 -12.31
C GLN A 37 4.71 -0.64 -11.19
N TRP A 38 4.60 -1.96 -11.32
CA TRP A 38 5.28 -2.87 -10.41
C TRP A 38 6.78 -2.87 -10.66
N SER A 39 7.56 -2.83 -9.58
CA SER A 39 9.01 -2.95 -9.61
C SER A 39 9.46 -4.14 -8.77
N ASN A 40 10.08 -5.13 -9.42
CA ASN A 40 10.66 -6.27 -8.72
C ASN A 40 11.76 -5.84 -7.75
N THR A 41 12.54 -4.83 -8.08
CA THR A 41 13.58 -4.29 -7.20
C THR A 41 12.97 -3.74 -5.90
N VAL A 42 11.91 -2.96 -6.01
CA VAL A 42 11.21 -2.40 -4.83
C VAL A 42 10.50 -3.51 -4.05
N ALA A 43 9.93 -4.51 -4.74
CA ALA A 43 9.29 -5.66 -4.09
C ALA A 43 10.28 -6.54 -3.31
N VAL A 44 11.48 -6.75 -3.83
CA VAL A 44 12.57 -7.46 -3.12
C VAL A 44 12.96 -6.71 -1.85
N TYR A 45 13.02 -5.39 -1.90
CA TYR A 45 13.27 -4.57 -0.71
C TYR A 45 12.15 -4.75 0.34
N ALA A 46 10.89 -4.70 -0.08
CA ALA A 46 9.74 -4.93 0.79
C ALA A 46 9.81 -6.32 1.45
N GLN A 47 10.12 -7.37 0.68
CA GLN A 47 10.29 -8.73 1.19
C GLN A 47 11.42 -8.84 2.21
N ALA A 48 12.56 -8.22 1.95
CA ALA A 48 13.68 -8.22 2.88
C ALA A 48 13.35 -7.49 4.19
N TYR A 49 12.52 -6.46 4.13
CA TYR A 49 12.06 -5.77 5.32
C TYR A 49 11.04 -6.59 6.12
N GLU A 50 10.06 -7.21 5.48
CA GLU A 50 9.11 -8.07 6.19
C GLU A 50 9.81 -9.22 6.92
N GLU A 51 10.83 -9.85 6.32
CA GLU A 51 11.61 -10.89 6.99
C GLU A 51 12.30 -10.39 8.27
N LYS A 52 12.75 -9.15 8.31
CA LYS A 52 13.30 -8.52 9.54
C LYS A 52 12.22 -8.35 10.62
N ARG A 53 10.95 -8.17 10.23
CA ARG A 53 9.82 -7.99 11.15
C ARG A 53 9.15 -9.29 11.56
N LYS A 54 9.56 -10.43 11.01
CA LYS A 54 8.94 -11.75 11.22
C LYS A 54 8.84 -12.17 12.69
N GLY A 55 9.78 -11.73 13.52
CA GLY A 55 9.81 -12.08 14.94
C GLY A 55 8.83 -11.27 15.79
N ASP A 56 8.58 -10.02 15.46
CA ASP A 56 7.82 -9.08 16.28
C ASP A 56 6.62 -8.45 15.59
N CYS A 57 6.59 -8.43 14.25
CA CYS A 57 5.58 -7.73 13.43
C CYS A 57 5.33 -6.29 13.88
N ALA A 58 6.38 -5.63 14.38
CA ALA A 58 6.27 -4.28 14.90
C ALA A 58 6.01 -3.28 13.77
N MET A 59 5.11 -2.35 14.03
CA MET A 59 4.72 -1.27 13.11
C MET A 59 5.78 -0.15 13.12
N ILE A 60 7.00 -0.50 12.68
CA ILE A 60 8.17 0.39 12.61
C ILE A 60 8.55 0.51 11.14
N HIS A 61 8.82 1.72 10.67
CA HIS A 61 9.27 1.95 9.30
C HIS A 61 10.71 1.46 9.07
N SER A 62 10.99 1.03 7.84
CA SER A 62 12.30 0.50 7.45
C SER A 62 13.42 1.56 7.45
N THR A 63 13.07 2.84 7.37
CA THR A 63 13.99 3.98 7.22
C THR A 63 14.92 3.88 6.01
N GLY A 64 14.48 3.18 4.96
CA GLY A 64 15.23 3.01 3.72
C GLY A 64 14.99 4.12 2.69
N PRO A 65 15.44 3.91 1.43
CA PRO A 65 15.43 4.94 0.39
C PRO A 65 14.07 5.16 -0.27
N TYR A 66 13.06 4.37 0.08
CA TYR A 66 11.73 4.41 -0.52
C TYR A 66 10.71 5.08 0.39
N GLY A 67 9.62 5.59 -0.18
CA GLY A 67 8.39 5.81 0.55
C GLY A 67 7.84 4.48 1.05
N GLU A 68 7.05 4.48 2.13
CA GLU A 68 6.61 3.24 2.75
C GLU A 68 5.27 3.37 3.45
N ASN A 69 4.35 2.47 3.14
CA ASN A 69 3.15 2.20 3.91
C ASN A 69 3.26 0.83 4.57
N ILE A 70 2.97 0.76 5.86
CA ILE A 70 2.91 -0.49 6.61
C ILE A 70 1.58 -0.60 7.34
N THR A 71 1.10 -1.82 7.47
CA THR A 71 -0.07 -2.12 8.30
C THR A 71 -0.05 -3.57 8.75
N ALA A 72 -0.79 -3.87 9.79
CA ALA A 72 -1.04 -5.23 10.26
C ALA A 72 -2.52 -5.41 10.59
N GLY A 73 -3.03 -6.59 10.36
CA GLY A 73 -4.42 -6.93 10.66
C GLY A 73 -4.61 -8.43 10.87
N TYR A 74 -5.77 -8.82 11.39
CA TYR A 74 -6.08 -10.21 11.74
C TYR A 74 -6.79 -10.94 10.60
N TYR A 75 -6.40 -12.22 10.39
CA TYR A 75 -7.09 -13.15 9.51
C TYR A 75 -8.41 -13.61 10.19
N PRO A 76 -9.50 -13.90 9.45
CA PRO A 76 -9.61 -13.94 7.97
C PRO A 76 -9.96 -12.60 7.32
N GLU A 77 -10.21 -11.56 8.06
CA GLU A 77 -10.75 -10.27 7.58
C GLU A 77 -9.69 -9.39 6.92
N PHE A 78 -8.40 -9.71 7.14
CA PHE A 78 -7.30 -8.91 6.63
C PHE A 78 -6.52 -9.65 5.54
N PHE A 79 -6.90 -9.40 4.30
CA PHE A 79 -6.16 -9.80 3.11
C PHE A 79 -5.41 -8.61 2.49
N ARG A 80 -4.51 -8.86 1.57
CA ARG A 80 -3.70 -7.87 0.84
C ARG A 80 -4.44 -6.64 0.30
N ALA A 81 -5.60 -6.87 -0.30
CA ALA A 81 -6.47 -5.81 -0.79
C ALA A 81 -7.02 -4.95 0.36
N ASP A 82 -7.15 -5.52 1.55
CA ASP A 82 -7.69 -4.82 2.71
C ASP A 82 -6.67 -3.82 3.28
N ALA A 83 -5.37 -4.14 3.24
CA ALA A 83 -4.32 -3.17 3.58
C ALA A 83 -4.42 -1.92 2.70
N VAL A 84 -4.49 -2.11 1.38
CA VAL A 84 -4.60 -0.99 0.43
C VAL A 84 -5.92 -0.25 0.58
N LYS A 85 -7.02 -0.96 0.86
CA LYS A 85 -8.33 -0.35 1.16
C LYS A 85 -8.28 0.51 2.42
N LEU A 86 -7.62 0.04 3.49
CA LEU A 86 -7.46 0.84 4.72
C LEU A 86 -6.76 2.17 4.42
N TRP A 87 -5.68 2.12 3.63
CA TRP A 87 -4.96 3.31 3.23
C TRP A 87 -5.79 4.23 2.31
N ALA A 88 -6.52 3.66 1.36
CA ALA A 88 -7.41 4.42 0.47
C ALA A 88 -8.56 5.07 1.25
N ASN A 89 -9.05 4.42 2.30
CA ASN A 89 -10.12 4.94 3.15
C ASN A 89 -9.72 6.16 4.00
N GLU A 90 -8.44 6.51 4.04
CA GLU A 90 -7.97 7.76 4.64
C GLU A 90 -8.28 8.99 3.76
N LYS A 91 -8.71 8.81 2.49
CA LYS A 91 -9.01 9.89 1.55
C LYS A 91 -9.88 11.02 2.14
N PRO A 92 -11.00 10.74 2.83
CA PRO A 92 -11.84 11.80 3.41
C PRO A 92 -11.14 12.63 4.50
N LEU A 93 -10.03 12.13 5.05
CA LEU A 93 -9.25 12.79 6.08
C LEU A 93 -8.18 13.73 5.51
N TYR A 94 -7.95 13.70 4.17
CA TYR A 94 -6.99 14.58 3.52
C TYR A 94 -7.68 15.82 2.95
N ASP A 95 -7.35 16.99 3.49
CA ASP A 95 -7.77 18.28 2.95
C ASP A 95 -6.71 18.79 1.97
N HIS A 96 -7.00 18.65 0.68
CA HIS A 96 -6.08 19.04 -0.38
C HIS A 96 -5.88 20.57 -0.45
N ALA A 97 -6.90 21.38 -0.15
CA ALA A 97 -6.80 22.83 -0.22
C ALA A 97 -5.73 23.34 0.76
N TYR A 98 -5.76 22.83 1.98
CA TYR A 98 -4.85 23.22 3.05
C TYR A 98 -3.64 22.27 3.22
N ASN A 99 -3.54 21.23 2.39
CA ASN A 99 -2.48 20.21 2.47
C ASN A 99 -2.27 19.65 3.87
N LYS A 100 -3.33 19.17 4.48
CA LYS A 100 -3.28 18.64 5.85
C LYS A 100 -4.26 17.49 6.09
N CYS A 101 -3.95 16.66 7.07
CA CYS A 101 -4.90 15.69 7.59
C CYS A 101 -5.87 16.37 8.58
N VAL A 102 -7.16 16.03 8.50
CA VAL A 102 -8.23 16.53 9.37
C VAL A 102 -8.99 15.35 9.96
N GLY A 103 -9.07 15.31 11.28
CA GLY A 103 -9.82 14.28 12.02
C GLY A 103 -9.12 12.92 12.14
N GLY A 104 -7.91 12.76 11.60
CA GLY A 104 -7.16 11.52 11.68
C GLY A 104 -5.89 11.51 10.83
N LYS A 105 -5.28 10.35 10.68
CA LYS A 105 -4.12 10.14 9.82
C LYS A 105 -4.56 10.03 8.36
N CYS A 106 -3.81 10.61 7.44
CA CYS A 106 -4.03 10.51 6.00
C CYS A 106 -2.74 10.24 5.19
N GLY A 107 -1.62 10.00 5.87
CA GLY A 107 -0.32 9.85 5.24
C GLY A 107 -0.19 8.61 4.36
N HIS A 108 -0.92 7.53 4.64
CA HIS A 108 -0.94 6.37 3.77
C HIS A 108 -1.66 6.67 2.45
N TYR A 109 -2.78 7.39 2.51
CA TYR A 109 -3.49 7.81 1.31
C TYR A 109 -2.65 8.77 0.47
N THR A 110 -2.04 9.80 1.08
CA THR A 110 -1.20 10.76 0.33
C THR A 110 -0.01 10.08 -0.34
N GLN A 111 0.58 9.06 0.29
CA GLN A 111 1.60 8.21 -0.31
C GLN A 111 1.08 7.48 -1.57
N MET A 112 -0.09 6.87 -1.51
CA MET A 112 -0.68 6.15 -2.64
C MET A 112 -0.87 7.05 -3.87
N VAL A 113 -1.33 8.27 -3.65
CA VAL A 113 -1.66 9.22 -4.72
C VAL A 113 -0.54 10.22 -5.02
N TRP A 114 0.65 10.01 -4.44
CA TRP A 114 1.81 10.87 -4.68
C TRP A 114 2.25 10.80 -6.14
N ARG A 115 2.13 11.92 -6.85
CA ARG A 115 2.31 11.96 -8.31
C ARG A 115 3.64 11.40 -8.77
N SER A 116 4.74 11.79 -8.15
CA SER A 116 6.09 11.40 -8.56
C SER A 116 6.49 9.99 -8.13
N SER A 117 5.76 9.33 -7.23
CA SER A 117 5.96 7.91 -6.91
C SER A 117 5.32 7.07 -8.00
N VAL A 118 6.13 6.44 -8.85
CA VAL A 118 5.66 5.74 -10.06
C VAL A 118 5.95 4.26 -10.06
N ARG A 119 6.76 3.76 -9.12
CA ARG A 119 7.07 2.34 -8.96
C ARG A 119 6.61 1.85 -7.60
N LEU A 120 6.02 0.67 -7.59
CA LEU A 120 5.44 0.02 -6.42
C LEU A 120 6.04 -1.37 -6.24
N GLY A 121 6.36 -1.72 -5.00
CA GLY A 121 6.67 -3.09 -4.61
C GLY A 121 6.12 -3.36 -3.23
N CYS A 122 5.39 -4.46 -3.08
CA CYS A 122 4.75 -4.82 -1.82
C CYS A 122 5.12 -6.25 -1.42
N ALA A 123 5.04 -6.52 -0.12
CA ALA A 123 5.20 -7.83 0.45
C ALA A 123 4.22 -8.02 1.61
N ARG A 124 3.94 -9.29 1.95
CA ARG A 124 3.05 -9.68 3.03
C ARG A 124 3.51 -10.96 3.69
N MET A 125 3.55 -10.97 5.01
CA MET A 125 3.85 -12.18 5.77
C MET A 125 2.86 -12.42 6.90
N PRO A 126 2.66 -13.71 7.28
CA PRO A 126 1.93 -14.04 8.50
C PRO A 126 2.72 -13.63 9.74
N CYS A 127 1.98 -13.16 10.73
CA CYS A 127 2.47 -12.83 12.06
C CYS A 127 1.88 -13.77 13.11
N LYS A 128 2.20 -13.54 14.38
CA LYS A 128 1.60 -14.29 15.50
C LYS A 128 0.08 -14.05 15.58
N ALA A 129 -0.64 -14.98 16.22
CA ALA A 129 -2.07 -14.87 16.49
C ALA A 129 -2.95 -14.62 15.24
N ASN A 130 -2.64 -15.31 14.12
CA ASN A 130 -3.38 -15.17 12.85
C ASN A 130 -3.41 -13.74 12.29
N SER A 131 -2.46 -12.90 12.64
CA SER A 131 -2.30 -11.58 12.02
C SER A 131 -1.41 -11.64 10.78
N GLN A 132 -1.52 -10.61 9.94
CA GLN A 132 -0.72 -10.41 8.74
C GLN A 132 -0.05 -9.05 8.82
N PHE A 133 1.21 -8.97 8.42
CA PHE A 133 1.93 -7.73 8.22
C PHE A 133 2.03 -7.46 6.71
N VAL A 134 1.75 -6.24 6.30
CA VAL A 134 1.83 -5.82 4.90
C VAL A 134 2.67 -4.56 4.81
N VAL A 135 3.62 -4.57 3.89
CA VAL A 135 4.45 -3.42 3.56
C VAL A 135 4.39 -3.15 2.07
N CYS A 136 4.20 -1.90 1.69
CA CYS A 136 4.37 -1.40 0.33
C CYS A 136 5.41 -0.30 0.32
N ASN A 137 6.37 -0.42 -0.59
CA ASN A 137 7.39 0.59 -0.82
C ASN A 137 7.15 1.30 -2.16
N TYR A 138 7.49 2.57 -2.20
CA TYR A 138 7.19 3.48 -3.30
C TYR A 138 8.46 4.19 -3.76
N ASP A 139 8.67 4.23 -5.07
CA ASP A 139 9.85 4.84 -5.66
C ASP A 139 9.44 5.79 -6.80
N PRO A 140 9.92 7.03 -6.78
CA PRO A 140 10.62 7.77 -5.72
C PRO A 140 9.82 7.87 -4.40
N PRO A 141 10.51 8.19 -3.28
CA PRO A 141 9.85 8.43 -2.00
C PRO A 141 8.92 9.67 -2.05
N SER A 142 8.10 9.83 -1.03
CA SER A 142 6.99 10.78 -1.01
C SER A 142 6.79 11.42 0.36
N ASN A 143 5.64 12.06 0.53
CA ASN A 143 5.20 12.69 1.76
C ASN A 143 6.22 13.71 2.31
N TYR A 144 6.85 14.47 1.41
CA TYR A 144 7.73 15.57 1.80
C TYR A 144 6.92 16.68 2.48
N ILE A 145 7.44 17.16 3.61
CA ILE A 145 6.80 18.20 4.41
C ILE A 145 6.56 19.44 3.57
N GLY A 146 5.32 19.93 3.55
CA GLY A 146 4.93 21.12 2.81
C GLY A 146 4.57 20.89 1.34
N GLU A 147 4.83 19.70 0.79
CA GLU A 147 4.47 19.39 -0.59
C GLU A 147 3.11 18.67 -0.66
N LYS A 148 2.35 18.97 -1.73
CA LYS A 148 1.10 18.29 -2.05
C LYS A 148 1.37 17.01 -2.83
N PRO A 149 0.60 15.94 -2.60
CA PRO A 149 0.75 14.69 -3.34
C PRO A 149 0.44 14.84 -4.84
N TYR A 150 -0.41 15.80 -5.21
CA TYR A 150 -0.80 16.11 -6.58
C TYR A 150 -1.29 17.56 -6.68
N ASP A 151 -1.29 18.10 -7.90
CA ASP A 151 -1.79 19.44 -8.16
C ASP A 151 -3.31 19.47 -8.24
N SER A 152 -3.92 20.60 -7.86
CA SER A 152 -5.31 20.87 -8.20
C SER A 152 -5.37 21.23 -9.68
N TRP A 153 -6.01 20.38 -10.51
CA TRP A 153 -6.42 20.83 -11.83
C TRP A 153 -7.67 21.69 -11.65
N VAL A 154 -7.53 22.98 -11.87
CA VAL A 154 -8.70 23.83 -12.08
C VAL A 154 -9.21 23.49 -13.48
N VAL A 155 -10.34 22.78 -13.54
CA VAL A 155 -11.08 22.59 -14.79
C VAL A 155 -11.89 23.85 -15.06
#